data_b2f014c35da88b9abfacd8f3f8e6d6fd
#
_entry.id   b2f014c35da88b9abfacd8f3f8e6d6fd
#
_cell.length_a   1.000
_cell.length_b   1.000
_cell.length_c   1.000
_cell.angle_alpha   90.00
_cell.angle_beta   90.00
_cell.angle_gamma   90.00
#
_symmetry.space_group_name_H-M   'P 1'
#
loop_
_entity.id
_entity.type
_entity.pdbx_description
1 polymer ?
#
loop_
_entity_poly.entity_id
_entity_poly.type
_entity_poly.pdbx_seq_one_letter_code
_entity_poly.pdbx_strand_id
1 'polypeptide(L)'
;MKIGSTIMSEISPIMERIAPYVPGEIFPSFFTVPLFQNAFVAALLVTVVAAYLGSFLLIRNLALIGDGLAHVTFGGVAVGLVLGSVSPLWYALLFSVISSLLINELQTREILTGDASIAIFLTGVLALGLVVLDYWGGGITHTVEGYLFGNILLVYGDSFELIVVMSIISLTFLGVFHHVLLATAIDPISVQIQGIPVREIGRLFSVITAVVVVSMVQFVGTLLVTALLVTPAATSQIVSRSFRSCVIWAQVFGLSSTIIGIYVSAEMRTGTGSTIALTSASIFLVVALAKTVIFPLFRSDSIAQ
;
A
#
# COMPACT_ATOMS: atom_id res chain seq x y z
N MET A 1 -1.07 -3.54 -26.01
CA MET A 1 0.37 -3.54 -25.67
C MET A 1 0.46 -3.79 -24.18
N LYS A 2 1.09 -4.85 -23.74
CA LYS A 2 1.17 -5.18 -22.31
C LYS A 2 2.42 -4.49 -21.73
N ILE A 3 2.23 -3.41 -21.00
CA ILE A 3 3.32 -2.58 -20.45
C ILE A 3 4.19 -3.39 -19.48
N GLY A 4 3.56 -4.17 -18.60
CA GLY A 4 4.26 -4.99 -17.62
C GLY A 4 5.15 -6.05 -18.27
N SER A 5 4.70 -6.72 -19.33
CA SER A 5 5.51 -7.70 -20.05
C SER A 5 6.72 -7.06 -20.76
N THR A 6 6.58 -5.83 -21.27
CA THR A 6 7.69 -5.08 -21.86
C THR A 6 8.72 -4.68 -20.80
N ILE A 7 8.27 -4.22 -19.64
CA ILE A 7 9.17 -3.91 -18.51
C ILE A 7 9.93 -5.18 -18.07
N MET A 8 9.23 -6.30 -17.96
CA MET A 8 9.85 -7.56 -17.54
C MET A 8 10.86 -8.10 -18.55
N SER A 9 10.65 -7.91 -19.86
CA SER A 9 11.62 -8.32 -20.88
C SER A 9 12.98 -7.63 -20.73
N GLU A 10 13.00 -6.40 -20.20
CA GLU A 10 14.22 -5.64 -19.93
C GLU A 10 14.84 -5.95 -18.55
N ILE A 11 13.99 -6.19 -17.54
CA ILE A 11 14.42 -6.38 -16.14
C ILE A 11 14.87 -7.84 -15.89
N SER A 12 14.17 -8.84 -16.46
CA SER A 12 14.45 -10.27 -16.24
C SER A 12 15.90 -10.66 -16.50
N PRO A 13 16.56 -10.25 -17.61
CA PRO A 13 17.97 -10.59 -17.84
C PRO A 13 18.91 -9.99 -16.79
N ILE A 14 18.56 -8.83 -16.22
CA ILE A 14 19.34 -8.19 -15.16
C ILE A 14 19.19 -8.98 -13.86
N MET A 15 17.95 -9.37 -13.52
CA MET A 15 17.66 -10.17 -12.33
C MET A 15 18.40 -11.52 -12.38
N GLU A 16 18.35 -12.22 -13.51
CA GLU A 16 19.05 -13.50 -13.68
C GLU A 16 20.57 -13.39 -13.48
N ARG A 17 21.17 -12.27 -13.90
CA ARG A 17 22.61 -12.01 -13.68
C ARG A 17 22.96 -11.77 -12.22
N ILE A 18 22.02 -11.23 -11.45
CA ILE A 18 22.20 -10.94 -10.02
C ILE A 18 21.95 -12.20 -9.17
N ALA A 19 21.10 -13.11 -9.63
CA ALA A 19 20.71 -14.32 -8.91
C ALA A 19 21.85 -15.10 -8.22
N PRO A 20 23.05 -15.32 -8.87
CA PRO A 20 24.14 -16.04 -8.23
C PRO A 20 24.78 -15.35 -7.01
N TYR A 21 24.57 -14.04 -6.87
CA TYR A 21 25.11 -13.25 -5.77
C TYR A 21 24.13 -13.08 -4.62
N VAL A 22 22.88 -13.53 -4.80
CA VAL A 22 21.81 -13.38 -3.81
C VAL A 22 21.93 -14.51 -2.79
N PRO A 23 22.00 -14.19 -1.47
CA PRO A 23 22.09 -15.20 -0.42
C PRO A 23 20.75 -15.91 -0.22
N GLY A 24 20.78 -17.17 0.25
CA GLY A 24 19.61 -17.97 0.58
C GLY A 24 19.48 -19.23 -0.27
N GLU A 25 18.58 -20.13 0.10
CA GLU A 25 18.27 -21.35 -0.63
C GLU A 25 17.09 -21.17 -1.59
N ILE A 26 16.06 -20.45 -1.15
CA ILE A 26 14.81 -20.25 -1.90
C ILE A 26 14.75 -18.85 -2.52
N PHE A 27 15.27 -17.83 -1.85
CA PHE A 27 15.19 -16.44 -2.31
C PHE A 27 15.81 -16.17 -3.69
N PRO A 28 16.90 -16.84 -4.12
CA PRO A 28 17.41 -16.71 -5.50
C PRO A 28 16.38 -17.07 -6.58
N SER A 29 15.37 -17.90 -6.27
CA SER A 29 14.27 -18.22 -7.20
C SER A 29 13.45 -17.00 -7.62
N PHE A 30 13.41 -15.93 -6.78
CA PHE A 30 12.76 -14.66 -7.10
C PHE A 30 13.49 -13.90 -8.22
N PHE A 31 14.69 -14.32 -8.57
CA PHE A 31 15.48 -13.72 -9.63
C PHE A 31 15.58 -14.62 -10.89
N THR A 32 15.16 -15.89 -10.82
CA THR A 32 15.28 -16.84 -11.93
C THR A 32 13.93 -17.33 -12.45
N VAL A 33 12.90 -17.44 -11.60
CA VAL A 33 11.59 -17.96 -11.99
C VAL A 33 10.67 -16.81 -12.40
N PRO A 34 10.14 -16.78 -13.65
CA PRO A 34 9.34 -15.64 -14.14
C PRO A 34 8.15 -15.26 -13.27
N LEU A 35 7.47 -16.24 -12.65
CA LEU A 35 6.34 -15.98 -11.74
C LEU A 35 6.79 -15.17 -10.53
N PHE A 36 7.89 -15.57 -9.90
CA PHE A 36 8.42 -14.89 -8.72
C PHE A 36 9.09 -13.56 -9.07
N GLN A 37 9.72 -13.44 -10.25
CA GLN A 37 10.25 -12.17 -10.75
C GLN A 37 9.12 -11.12 -10.87
N ASN A 38 8.01 -11.48 -11.53
CA ASN A 38 6.85 -10.60 -11.67
C ASN A 38 6.32 -10.13 -10.30
N ALA A 39 6.17 -11.07 -9.38
CA ALA A 39 5.69 -10.78 -8.04
C ALA A 39 6.66 -9.88 -7.25
N PHE A 40 7.97 -10.11 -7.36
CA PHE A 40 8.99 -9.29 -6.70
C PHE A 40 9.02 -7.86 -7.25
N VAL A 41 8.99 -7.70 -8.57
CA VAL A 41 8.94 -6.38 -9.21
C VAL A 41 7.66 -5.65 -8.87
N ALA A 42 6.50 -6.33 -8.90
CA ALA A 42 5.23 -5.76 -8.48
C ALA A 42 5.28 -5.28 -7.02
N ALA A 43 5.85 -6.10 -6.13
CA ALA A 43 6.02 -5.76 -4.73
C ALA A 43 6.83 -4.47 -4.52
N LEU A 44 7.96 -4.34 -5.21
CA LEU A 44 8.80 -3.14 -5.13
C LEU A 44 8.08 -1.91 -5.68
N LEU A 45 7.41 -2.03 -6.84
CA LEU A 45 6.64 -0.93 -7.44
C LEU A 45 5.52 -0.45 -6.50
N VAL A 46 4.73 -1.39 -5.99
CA VAL A 46 3.63 -1.07 -5.06
C VAL A 46 4.17 -0.45 -3.78
N THR A 47 5.29 -0.93 -3.24
CA THR A 47 5.93 -0.35 -2.04
C THR A 47 6.36 1.10 -2.27
N VAL A 48 6.95 1.42 -3.44
CA VAL A 48 7.33 2.78 -3.78
C VAL A 48 6.10 3.71 -3.81
N VAL A 49 5.02 3.27 -4.44
CA VAL A 49 3.76 4.04 -4.47
C VAL A 49 3.16 4.19 -3.07
N ALA A 50 3.11 3.10 -2.31
CA ALA A 50 2.52 3.06 -0.98
C ALA A 50 3.26 3.96 0.01
N ALA A 51 4.60 3.91 0.05
CA ALA A 51 5.41 4.75 0.92
C ALA A 51 5.26 6.26 0.56
N TYR A 52 5.14 6.58 -0.73
CA TYR A 52 4.90 7.95 -1.17
C TYR A 52 3.52 8.44 -0.75
N LEU A 53 2.48 7.66 -1.06
CA LEU A 53 1.09 7.97 -0.69
C LEU A 53 0.92 8.05 0.82
N GLY A 54 1.51 7.12 1.57
CA GLY A 54 1.47 7.06 3.03
C GLY A 54 1.99 8.34 3.68
N SER A 55 3.03 8.95 3.09
CA SER A 55 3.56 10.24 3.57
C SER A 55 2.51 11.37 3.46
N PHE A 56 1.69 11.40 2.41
CA PHE A 56 0.58 12.35 2.28
C PHE A 56 -0.60 12.01 3.19
N LEU A 57 -0.94 10.71 3.33
CA LEU A 57 -2.03 10.28 4.21
C LEU A 57 -1.80 10.68 5.66
N LEU A 58 -0.56 10.55 6.15
CA LEU A 58 -0.21 10.94 7.51
C LEU A 58 -0.34 12.44 7.76
N ILE A 59 0.09 13.29 6.82
CA ILE A 59 -0.06 14.76 6.97
C ILE A 59 -1.53 15.17 6.94
N ARG A 60 -2.36 14.44 6.18
CA ARG A 60 -3.81 14.68 6.11
C ARG A 60 -4.60 14.05 7.25
N ASN A 61 -3.96 13.38 8.20
CA ASN A 61 -4.60 12.60 9.27
C ASN A 61 -5.56 11.52 8.76
N LEU A 62 -5.22 10.90 7.62
CA LEU A 62 -6.03 9.87 6.97
C LEU A 62 -5.36 8.47 7.07
N ALA A 63 -4.64 8.20 8.15
CA ALA A 63 -3.93 6.92 8.33
C ALA A 63 -4.84 5.69 8.23
N LEU A 64 -6.07 5.77 8.73
CA LEU A 64 -7.03 4.66 8.73
C LEU A 64 -7.71 4.41 7.38
N ILE A 65 -7.59 5.33 6.41
CA ILE A 65 -8.27 5.15 5.10
C ILE A 65 -7.71 3.96 4.33
N GLY A 66 -6.43 3.63 4.52
CA GLY A 66 -5.80 2.45 3.92
C GLY A 66 -6.45 1.16 4.37
N ASP A 67 -6.69 1.01 5.67
CA ASP A 67 -7.37 -0.14 6.25
C ASP A 67 -8.84 -0.22 5.82
N GLY A 68 -9.55 0.90 5.90
CA GLY A 68 -10.93 1.00 5.45
C GLY A 68 -11.12 0.56 4.00
N LEU A 69 -10.30 1.08 3.08
CA LEU A 69 -10.37 0.73 1.67
C LEU A 69 -9.87 -0.69 1.38
N ALA A 70 -8.94 -1.24 2.17
CA ALA A 70 -8.52 -2.63 2.02
C ALA A 70 -9.68 -3.61 2.30
N HIS A 71 -10.43 -3.39 3.37
CA HIS A 71 -11.62 -4.19 3.68
C HIS A 71 -12.76 -3.99 2.66
N VAL A 72 -12.95 -2.78 2.16
CA VAL A 72 -13.86 -2.50 1.04
C VAL A 72 -13.41 -3.25 -0.22
N THR A 73 -12.12 -3.26 -0.51
CA THR A 73 -11.53 -4.02 -1.63
C THR A 73 -11.88 -5.50 -1.52
N PHE A 74 -11.74 -6.08 -0.33
CA PHE A 74 -12.12 -7.47 -0.07
C PHE A 74 -13.61 -7.72 -0.34
N GLY A 75 -14.50 -6.83 0.09
CA GLY A 75 -15.93 -6.91 -0.23
C GLY A 75 -16.18 -6.94 -1.74
N GLY A 76 -15.47 -6.10 -2.50
CA GLY A 76 -15.53 -6.12 -3.96
C GLY A 76 -14.97 -7.39 -4.59
N VAL A 77 -13.84 -7.92 -4.08
CA VAL A 77 -13.30 -9.23 -4.51
C VAL A 77 -14.31 -10.33 -4.27
N ALA A 78 -14.95 -10.36 -3.10
CA ALA A 78 -15.96 -11.34 -2.72
C ALA A 78 -17.12 -11.37 -3.73
N VAL A 79 -17.67 -10.21 -4.05
CA VAL A 79 -18.72 -10.08 -5.08
C VAL A 79 -18.22 -10.56 -6.45
N GLY A 80 -17.01 -10.17 -6.85
CA GLY A 80 -16.39 -10.58 -8.11
C GLY A 80 -16.21 -12.09 -8.24
N LEU A 81 -15.79 -12.77 -7.17
CA LEU A 81 -15.64 -14.22 -7.13
C LEU A 81 -16.98 -14.94 -7.28
N VAL A 82 -18.01 -14.50 -6.57
CA VAL A 82 -19.37 -15.09 -6.64
C VAL A 82 -19.98 -14.91 -8.02
N LEU A 83 -19.71 -13.78 -8.69
CA LEU A 83 -20.18 -13.55 -10.07
C LEU A 83 -19.36 -14.33 -11.13
N GLY A 84 -18.41 -15.15 -10.71
CA GLY A 84 -17.58 -15.97 -11.61
C GLY A 84 -16.63 -15.14 -12.49
N SER A 85 -16.22 -13.97 -12.02
CA SER A 85 -15.33 -13.09 -12.79
C SER A 85 -13.93 -13.69 -12.93
N VAL A 86 -13.39 -13.64 -14.14
CA VAL A 86 -11.99 -14.05 -14.44
C VAL A 86 -10.99 -13.15 -13.68
N SER A 87 -11.35 -11.90 -13.43
CA SER A 87 -10.52 -10.97 -12.66
C SER A 87 -11.35 -10.22 -11.61
N PRO A 88 -11.42 -10.73 -10.36
CA PRO A 88 -12.18 -10.09 -9.27
C PRO A 88 -11.69 -8.67 -8.92
N LEU A 89 -10.46 -8.32 -9.32
CA LEU A 89 -9.87 -7.00 -9.05
C LEU A 89 -10.64 -5.82 -9.66
N TRP A 90 -11.34 -6.03 -10.78
CA TRP A 90 -12.16 -4.96 -11.36
C TRP A 90 -13.34 -4.60 -10.45
N TYR A 91 -13.96 -5.60 -9.82
CA TYR A 91 -15.00 -5.36 -8.82
C TYR A 91 -14.42 -4.71 -7.56
N ALA A 92 -13.26 -5.19 -7.11
CA ALA A 92 -12.52 -4.57 -6.02
C ALA A 92 -12.24 -3.09 -6.28
N LEU A 93 -11.77 -2.76 -7.47
CA LEU A 93 -11.49 -1.38 -7.89
C LEU A 93 -12.78 -0.53 -7.90
N LEU A 94 -13.86 -1.06 -8.48
CA LEU A 94 -15.14 -0.36 -8.53
C LEU A 94 -15.66 -0.04 -7.13
N PHE A 95 -15.71 -1.04 -6.22
CA PHE A 95 -16.16 -0.84 -4.85
C PHE A 95 -15.28 0.14 -4.08
N SER A 96 -13.95 0.02 -4.22
CA SER A 96 -13.00 0.89 -3.53
C SER A 96 -13.07 2.34 -4.02
N VAL A 97 -13.19 2.56 -5.33
CA VAL A 97 -13.32 3.92 -5.90
C VAL A 97 -14.64 4.57 -5.48
N ILE A 98 -15.76 3.85 -5.59
CA ILE A 98 -17.06 4.38 -5.14
C ILE A 98 -17.01 4.73 -3.65
N SER A 99 -16.52 3.82 -2.82
CA SER A 99 -16.45 4.05 -1.38
C SER A 99 -15.51 5.18 -1.01
N SER A 100 -14.34 5.30 -1.67
CA SER A 100 -13.39 6.40 -1.42
C SER A 100 -13.99 7.77 -1.76
N LEU A 101 -14.74 7.86 -2.85
CA LEU A 101 -15.44 9.09 -3.25
C LEU A 101 -16.56 9.44 -2.27
N LEU A 102 -17.34 8.45 -1.82
CA LEU A 102 -18.40 8.66 -0.84
C LEU A 102 -17.82 9.07 0.52
N ILE A 103 -16.77 8.42 1.00
CA ILE A 103 -16.05 8.80 2.22
C ILE A 103 -15.56 10.24 2.10
N ASN A 104 -14.89 10.60 1.00
CA ASN A 104 -14.41 11.97 0.78
C ASN A 104 -15.55 13.00 0.74
N GLU A 105 -16.67 12.68 0.13
CA GLU A 105 -17.83 13.61 0.06
C GLU A 105 -18.47 13.79 1.43
N LEU A 106 -18.63 12.73 2.24
CA LEU A 106 -19.16 12.82 3.60
C LEU A 106 -18.26 13.66 4.52
N GLN A 107 -16.94 13.52 4.39
CA GLN A 107 -15.96 14.31 5.11
C GLN A 107 -15.97 15.78 4.67
N THR A 108 -15.99 16.04 3.36
CA THR A 108 -15.97 17.40 2.80
C THR A 108 -17.23 18.19 3.14
N ARG A 109 -18.37 17.51 3.28
CA ARG A 109 -19.65 18.13 3.72
C ARG A 109 -19.80 18.18 5.23
N GLU A 110 -18.81 17.74 5.99
CA GLU A 110 -18.86 17.70 7.46
C GLU A 110 -20.05 16.92 8.04
N ILE A 111 -20.61 15.97 7.26
CA ILE A 111 -21.72 15.12 7.71
C ILE A 111 -21.23 14.14 8.76
N LEU A 112 -20.02 13.60 8.58
CA LEU A 112 -19.37 12.65 9.48
C LEU A 112 -17.90 13.01 9.64
N THR A 113 -17.32 12.65 10.78
CA THR A 113 -15.87 12.73 10.99
C THR A 113 -15.13 11.75 10.05
N GLY A 114 -13.84 12.02 9.81
CA GLY A 114 -13.02 11.18 8.94
C GLY A 114 -13.07 9.70 9.31
N ASP A 115 -12.81 9.41 10.57
CA ASP A 115 -12.73 8.03 11.08
C ASP A 115 -14.10 7.34 11.09
N ALA A 116 -15.20 8.06 11.42
CA ALA A 116 -16.53 7.49 11.40
C ALA A 116 -16.98 7.10 9.98
N SER A 117 -16.70 7.96 8.99
CA SER A 117 -16.98 7.64 7.58
C SER A 117 -16.24 6.37 7.13
N ILE A 118 -14.96 6.28 7.44
CA ILE A 118 -14.13 5.12 7.10
C ILE A 118 -14.68 3.85 7.77
N ALA A 119 -14.99 3.90 9.07
CA ALA A 119 -15.47 2.75 9.83
C ALA A 119 -16.80 2.19 9.30
N ILE A 120 -17.73 3.06 8.90
CA ILE A 120 -19.03 2.65 8.34
C ILE A 120 -18.84 1.92 7.01
N PHE A 121 -18.03 2.46 6.08
CA PHE A 121 -17.79 1.82 4.80
C PHE A 121 -16.98 0.52 4.95
N LEU A 122 -15.97 0.52 5.83
CA LEU A 122 -15.19 -0.67 6.18
C LEU A 122 -16.12 -1.81 6.62
N THR A 123 -16.93 -1.58 7.64
CA THR A 123 -17.80 -2.61 8.22
C THR A 123 -18.94 -3.00 7.30
N GLY A 124 -19.58 -2.01 6.65
CA GLY A 124 -20.73 -2.26 5.78
C GLY A 124 -20.38 -3.05 4.53
N VAL A 125 -19.32 -2.66 3.81
CA VAL A 125 -18.92 -3.35 2.57
C VAL A 125 -18.26 -4.69 2.85
N LEU A 126 -17.47 -4.78 3.94
CA LEU A 126 -16.93 -6.07 4.40
C LEU A 126 -18.04 -7.05 4.73
N ALA A 127 -19.02 -6.63 5.52
CA ALA A 127 -20.17 -7.45 5.89
C ALA A 127 -20.97 -7.90 4.65
N LEU A 128 -21.20 -6.99 3.70
CA LEU A 128 -21.83 -7.32 2.42
C LEU A 128 -21.03 -8.42 1.68
N GLY A 129 -19.71 -8.25 1.58
CA GLY A 129 -18.85 -9.26 0.92
C GLY A 129 -18.93 -10.63 1.60
N LEU A 130 -18.89 -10.68 2.93
CA LEU A 130 -18.99 -11.93 3.68
C LEU A 130 -20.36 -12.59 3.52
N VAL A 131 -21.45 -11.84 3.59
CA VAL A 131 -22.81 -12.36 3.38
C VAL A 131 -22.98 -12.93 1.97
N VAL A 132 -22.44 -12.22 0.96
CA VAL A 132 -22.49 -12.70 -0.44
C VAL A 132 -21.69 -13.98 -0.61
N LEU A 133 -20.50 -14.08 -0.02
CA LEU A 133 -19.68 -15.29 -0.05
C LEU A 133 -20.36 -16.47 0.66
N ASP A 134 -20.97 -16.24 1.80
CA ASP A 134 -21.60 -17.29 2.60
C ASP A 134 -22.86 -17.83 1.89
N TYR A 135 -23.67 -16.93 1.34
CA TYR A 135 -24.97 -17.30 0.75
C TYR A 135 -24.85 -17.89 -0.67
N TRP A 136 -23.97 -17.33 -1.52
CA TRP A 136 -23.84 -17.76 -2.92
C TRP A 136 -22.47 -18.34 -3.28
N GLY A 137 -21.42 -18.07 -2.49
CA GLY A 137 -20.04 -18.45 -2.81
C GLY A 137 -19.53 -19.71 -2.14
N GLY A 138 -20.33 -20.37 -1.28
CA GLY A 138 -19.90 -21.56 -0.53
C GLY A 138 -18.89 -21.27 0.60
N GLY A 139 -18.81 -20.02 1.05
CA GLY A 139 -17.97 -19.60 2.17
C GLY A 139 -16.52 -19.23 1.81
N ILE A 140 -15.67 -19.19 2.82
CA ILE A 140 -14.25 -18.80 2.66
C ILE A 140 -13.48 -19.98 2.06
N THR A 141 -12.92 -19.76 0.87
CA THR A 141 -12.06 -20.71 0.15
C THR A 141 -10.59 -20.29 0.25
N HIS A 142 -9.66 -21.17 -0.16
CA HIS A 142 -8.22 -20.82 -0.23
C HIS A 142 -7.93 -19.61 -1.12
N THR A 143 -8.73 -19.37 -2.15
CA THR A 143 -8.60 -18.16 -2.99
C THR A 143 -8.94 -16.91 -2.19
N VAL A 144 -10.02 -16.96 -1.39
CA VAL A 144 -10.47 -15.86 -0.52
C VAL A 144 -9.43 -15.58 0.57
N GLU A 145 -8.88 -16.63 1.19
CA GLU A 145 -7.77 -16.50 2.16
C GLU A 145 -6.55 -15.81 1.57
N GLY A 146 -6.23 -16.09 0.29
CA GLY A 146 -5.14 -15.42 -0.42
C GLY A 146 -5.30 -13.91 -0.53
N TYR A 147 -6.52 -13.40 -0.66
CA TYR A 147 -6.79 -11.96 -0.63
C TYR A 147 -6.77 -11.36 0.78
N LEU A 148 -7.07 -12.14 1.82
CA LEU A 148 -7.02 -11.67 3.22
C LEU A 148 -5.59 -11.52 3.72
N PHE A 149 -4.76 -12.54 3.50
CA PHE A 149 -3.41 -12.62 4.06
C PHE A 149 -2.30 -12.27 3.06
N GLY A 150 -2.65 -12.05 1.80
CA GLY A 150 -1.71 -11.86 0.70
C GLY A 150 -1.12 -13.17 0.19
N ASN A 151 -1.11 -13.31 -1.13
CA ASN A 151 -0.49 -14.45 -1.79
C ASN A 151 0.23 -13.99 -3.06
N ILE A 152 1.54 -14.08 -3.03
CA ILE A 152 2.39 -13.68 -4.15
C ILE A 152 2.07 -14.45 -5.45
N LEU A 153 1.51 -15.66 -5.34
CA LEU A 153 1.09 -16.47 -6.46
C LEU A 153 -0.15 -15.94 -7.20
N LEU A 154 -0.88 -14.97 -6.60
CA LEU A 154 -1.99 -14.30 -7.27
C LEU A 154 -1.51 -13.21 -8.26
N VAL A 155 -0.23 -12.82 -8.19
CA VAL A 155 0.35 -11.76 -9.01
C VAL A 155 0.92 -12.34 -10.31
N TYR A 156 0.04 -12.69 -11.25
CA TYR A 156 0.45 -13.18 -12.58
C TYR A 156 -0.48 -12.68 -13.68
N GLY A 157 -0.04 -12.75 -14.93
CA GLY A 157 -0.84 -12.44 -16.11
C GLY A 157 -1.44 -11.03 -16.09
N ASP A 158 -2.75 -10.95 -16.22
CA ASP A 158 -3.49 -9.67 -16.27
C ASP A 158 -3.46 -8.92 -14.93
N SER A 159 -3.33 -9.63 -13.80
CA SER A 159 -3.20 -9.02 -12.48
C SER A 159 -1.88 -8.25 -12.35
N PHE A 160 -0.78 -8.82 -12.81
CA PHE A 160 0.52 -8.15 -12.84
C PHE A 160 0.48 -6.88 -13.70
N GLU A 161 -0.09 -6.98 -14.91
CA GLU A 161 -0.23 -5.85 -15.82
C GLU A 161 -1.04 -4.71 -15.19
N LEU A 162 -2.15 -5.05 -14.53
CA LEU A 162 -3.01 -4.09 -13.85
C LEU A 162 -2.26 -3.39 -12.71
N ILE A 163 -1.50 -4.13 -11.88
CA ILE A 163 -0.70 -3.55 -10.81
C ILE A 163 0.35 -2.58 -11.36
N VAL A 164 1.07 -2.95 -12.42
CA VAL A 164 2.09 -2.09 -13.04
C VAL A 164 1.46 -0.79 -13.56
N VAL A 165 0.37 -0.90 -14.31
CA VAL A 165 -0.33 0.28 -14.88
C VAL A 165 -0.84 1.18 -13.76
N MET A 166 -1.50 0.62 -12.74
CA MET A 166 -1.99 1.38 -11.59
C MET A 166 -0.87 2.07 -10.84
N SER A 167 0.26 1.38 -10.64
CA SER A 167 1.44 1.95 -9.96
C SER A 167 2.03 3.13 -10.75
N ILE A 168 2.17 3.02 -12.06
CA ILE A 168 2.67 4.10 -12.92
C ILE A 168 1.74 5.30 -12.89
N ILE A 169 0.42 5.08 -13.03
CA ILE A 169 -0.58 6.16 -12.95
C ILE A 169 -0.50 6.87 -11.61
N SER A 170 -0.44 6.11 -10.52
CA SER A 170 -0.39 6.66 -9.15
C SER A 170 0.89 7.44 -8.90
N LEU A 171 2.06 6.92 -9.30
CA LEU A 171 3.34 7.64 -9.18
C LEU A 171 3.36 8.92 -10.00
N THR A 172 2.85 8.86 -11.22
CA THR A 172 2.76 10.04 -12.10
C THR A 172 1.86 11.11 -11.47
N PHE A 173 0.69 10.70 -10.98
CA PHE A 173 -0.22 11.62 -10.29
C PHE A 173 0.42 12.23 -9.04
N LEU A 174 0.97 11.42 -8.15
CA LEU A 174 1.61 11.89 -6.92
C LEU A 174 2.81 12.80 -7.21
N GLY A 175 3.60 12.50 -8.23
CA GLY A 175 4.75 13.31 -8.65
C GLY A 175 4.35 14.65 -9.24
N VAL A 176 3.40 14.66 -10.20
CA VAL A 176 2.93 15.88 -10.87
C VAL A 176 2.21 16.81 -9.89
N PHE A 177 1.33 16.25 -9.06
CA PHE A 177 0.52 17.02 -8.11
C PHE A 177 1.18 17.19 -6.72
N HIS A 178 2.44 16.78 -6.55
CA HIS A 178 3.15 16.81 -5.26
C HIS A 178 3.01 18.15 -4.52
N HIS A 179 3.29 19.26 -5.18
CA HIS A 179 3.23 20.59 -4.55
C HIS A 179 1.81 21.00 -4.18
N VAL A 180 0.84 20.70 -5.04
CA VAL A 180 -0.56 21.02 -4.82
C VAL A 180 -1.14 20.18 -3.71
N LEU A 181 -0.82 18.86 -3.69
CA LEU A 181 -1.23 17.95 -2.63
C LEU A 181 -0.66 18.36 -1.27
N LEU A 182 0.59 18.79 -1.24
CA LEU A 182 1.23 19.28 -0.01
C LEU A 182 0.59 20.58 0.47
N ALA A 183 0.40 21.55 -0.43
CA ALA A 183 -0.24 22.82 -0.10
C ALA A 183 -1.68 22.60 0.43
N THR A 184 -2.49 21.77 -0.23
CA THR A 184 -3.86 21.45 0.22
C THR A 184 -3.90 20.67 1.53
N ALA A 185 -2.84 19.96 1.89
CA ALA A 185 -2.75 19.24 3.16
C ALA A 185 -2.40 20.18 4.34
N ILE A 186 -1.65 21.25 4.08
CA ILE A 186 -1.21 22.22 5.10
C ILE A 186 -2.26 23.30 5.30
N ASP A 187 -2.71 23.97 4.24
CA ASP A 187 -3.67 25.08 4.29
C ASP A 187 -4.62 25.05 3.08
N PRO A 188 -5.72 24.28 3.17
CA PRO A 188 -6.69 24.17 2.09
C PRO A 188 -7.41 25.50 1.78
N ILE A 189 -7.56 26.39 2.78
CA ILE A 189 -8.25 27.67 2.62
C ILE A 189 -7.43 28.62 1.75
N SER A 190 -6.14 28.80 2.06
CA SER A 190 -5.24 29.65 1.28
C SER A 190 -5.10 29.16 -0.17
N VAL A 191 -5.07 27.83 -0.38
CA VAL A 191 -5.01 27.23 -1.72
C VAL A 191 -6.29 27.50 -2.52
N GLN A 192 -7.46 27.45 -1.85
CA GLN A 192 -8.74 27.74 -2.49
C GLN A 192 -8.84 29.22 -2.91
N ILE A 193 -8.34 30.15 -2.10
CA ILE A 193 -8.29 31.58 -2.41
C ILE A 193 -7.41 31.84 -3.65
N GLN A 194 -6.35 31.05 -3.87
CA GLN A 194 -5.49 31.10 -5.05
C GLN A 194 -6.18 30.56 -6.33
N GLY A 195 -7.44 30.12 -6.24
CA GLY A 195 -8.22 29.61 -7.37
C GLY A 195 -7.98 28.13 -7.70
N ILE A 196 -7.27 27.40 -6.86
CA ILE A 196 -7.04 25.96 -7.07
C ILE A 196 -8.27 25.18 -6.58
N PRO A 197 -8.82 24.24 -7.36
CA PRO A 197 -10.04 23.49 -7.02
C PRO A 197 -9.73 22.39 -5.97
N VAL A 198 -9.62 22.76 -4.70
CA VAL A 198 -9.27 21.88 -3.57
C VAL A 198 -10.18 20.64 -3.51
N ARG A 199 -11.48 20.80 -3.77
CA ARG A 199 -12.45 19.70 -3.73
C ARG A 199 -12.17 18.65 -4.80
N GLU A 200 -11.85 19.07 -6.04
CA GLU A 200 -11.53 18.12 -7.12
C GLU A 200 -10.21 17.40 -6.88
N ILE A 201 -9.22 18.11 -6.36
CA ILE A 201 -7.94 17.52 -5.95
C ILE A 201 -8.15 16.49 -4.84
N GLY A 202 -9.01 16.78 -3.86
CA GLY A 202 -9.39 15.83 -2.82
C GLY A 202 -10.05 14.57 -3.38
N ARG A 203 -10.97 14.70 -4.33
CA ARG A 203 -11.62 13.56 -5.02
C ARG A 203 -10.60 12.73 -5.80
N LEU A 204 -9.73 13.36 -6.59
CA LEU A 204 -8.68 12.67 -7.33
C LEU A 204 -7.72 11.94 -6.39
N PHE A 205 -7.33 12.57 -5.29
CA PHE A 205 -6.48 11.94 -4.29
C PHE A 205 -7.15 10.70 -3.67
N SER A 206 -8.46 10.76 -3.37
CA SER A 206 -9.22 9.62 -2.86
C SER A 206 -9.29 8.47 -3.86
N VAL A 207 -9.51 8.77 -5.16
CA VAL A 207 -9.49 7.75 -6.22
C VAL A 207 -8.11 7.09 -6.32
N ILE A 208 -7.03 7.87 -6.33
CA ILE A 208 -5.67 7.33 -6.38
C ILE A 208 -5.37 6.48 -5.14
N THR A 209 -5.85 6.91 -3.96
CA THR A 209 -5.71 6.10 -2.73
C THR A 209 -6.39 4.74 -2.89
N ALA A 210 -7.61 4.70 -3.43
CA ALA A 210 -8.32 3.45 -3.72
C ALA A 210 -7.55 2.56 -4.72
N VAL A 211 -7.05 3.14 -5.81
CA VAL A 211 -6.25 2.44 -6.83
C VAL A 211 -4.99 1.80 -6.21
N VAL A 212 -4.27 2.54 -5.37
CA VAL A 212 -3.07 2.04 -4.69
C VAL A 212 -3.42 0.90 -3.73
N VAL A 213 -4.45 1.07 -2.91
CA VAL A 213 -4.88 0.04 -1.96
C VAL A 213 -5.28 -1.25 -2.68
N VAL A 214 -6.07 -1.17 -3.75
CA VAL A 214 -6.44 -2.35 -4.56
C VAL A 214 -5.21 -3.07 -5.11
N SER A 215 -4.21 -2.31 -5.57
CA SER A 215 -2.95 -2.89 -6.08
C SER A 215 -2.16 -3.62 -4.99
N MET A 216 -2.27 -3.19 -3.73
CA MET A 216 -1.58 -3.80 -2.59
C MET A 216 -2.23 -5.10 -2.11
N VAL A 217 -3.56 -5.20 -2.20
CA VAL A 217 -4.33 -6.28 -1.58
C VAL A 217 -3.91 -7.67 -2.07
N GLN A 218 -3.60 -7.84 -3.35
CA GLN A 218 -3.16 -9.15 -3.86
C GLN A 218 -1.82 -9.60 -3.26
N PHE A 219 -0.94 -8.65 -3.02
CA PHE A 219 0.43 -8.90 -2.61
C PHE A 219 0.58 -9.01 -1.09
N VAL A 220 0.02 -8.04 -0.35
CA VAL A 220 0.16 -7.97 1.12
C VAL A 220 -1.05 -8.56 1.83
N GLY A 221 -2.21 -8.59 1.18
CA GLY A 221 -3.49 -8.95 1.77
C GLY A 221 -4.19 -7.77 2.44
N THR A 222 -5.52 -7.88 2.57
CA THR A 222 -6.35 -6.79 3.11
C THR A 222 -6.01 -6.43 4.56
N LEU A 223 -5.63 -7.43 5.36
CA LEU A 223 -5.31 -7.25 6.79
C LEU A 223 -4.00 -6.50 7.04
N LEU A 224 -3.11 -6.41 6.04
CA LEU A 224 -1.75 -5.94 6.25
C LEU A 224 -1.39 -4.72 5.39
N VAL A 225 -2.36 -4.17 4.64
CA VAL A 225 -2.16 -2.99 3.78
C VAL A 225 -1.62 -1.80 4.56
N THR A 226 -2.20 -1.52 5.74
CA THR A 226 -1.75 -0.41 6.61
C THR A 226 -0.30 -0.54 7.05
N ALA A 227 0.18 -1.75 7.27
CA ALA A 227 1.56 -1.99 7.68
C ALA A 227 2.57 -1.53 6.61
N LEU A 228 2.24 -1.67 5.33
CA LEU A 228 3.11 -1.21 4.25
C LEU A 228 2.86 0.25 3.84
N LEU A 229 1.61 0.72 3.99
CA LEU A 229 1.21 2.07 3.61
C LEU A 229 1.60 3.11 4.67
N VAL A 230 1.30 2.83 5.94
CA VAL A 230 1.40 3.80 7.04
C VAL A 230 2.72 3.66 7.81
N THR A 231 3.15 2.44 8.13
CA THR A 231 4.29 2.23 9.03
C THR A 231 5.61 2.80 8.50
N PRO A 232 6.02 2.63 7.21
CA PRO A 232 7.24 3.24 6.69
C PRO A 232 7.19 4.77 6.73
N ALA A 233 6.02 5.34 6.41
CA ALA A 233 5.81 6.79 6.45
C ALA A 233 5.85 7.33 7.89
N ALA A 234 5.23 6.63 8.85
CA ALA A 234 5.30 6.97 10.28
C ALA A 234 6.73 6.87 10.82
N THR A 235 7.47 5.82 10.44
CA THR A 235 8.89 5.66 10.79
C THR A 235 9.72 6.82 10.26
N SER A 236 9.46 7.23 9.02
CA SER A 236 10.17 8.33 8.38
C SER A 236 9.95 9.67 9.10
N GLN A 237 8.74 9.93 9.62
CA GLN A 237 8.45 11.16 10.40
C GLN A 237 9.29 11.25 11.68
N ILE A 238 9.68 10.12 12.26
CA ILE A 238 10.54 10.11 13.45
C ILE A 238 11.93 10.66 13.13
N VAL A 239 12.46 10.42 11.93
CA VAL A 239 13.85 10.71 11.55
C VAL A 239 13.95 11.98 10.72
N SER A 240 12.91 12.30 9.93
CA SER A 240 12.94 13.40 8.97
C SER A 240 12.77 14.78 9.60
N ARG A 241 13.34 15.80 8.91
CA ARG A 241 13.20 17.22 9.30
C ARG A 241 12.40 18.04 8.28
N SER A 242 12.03 17.45 7.17
CA SER A 242 11.26 18.11 6.10
C SER A 242 10.42 17.09 5.37
N PHE A 243 9.37 17.54 4.65
CA PHE A 243 8.51 16.65 3.89
C PHE A 243 9.27 15.85 2.81
N ARG A 244 10.20 16.49 2.10
CA ARG A 244 11.07 15.80 1.13
C ARG A 244 11.88 14.68 1.79
N SER A 245 12.50 14.98 2.94
CA SER A 245 13.23 13.98 3.71
C SER A 245 12.31 12.87 4.19
N CYS A 246 11.09 13.20 4.61
CA CYS A 246 10.07 12.22 5.01
C CYS A 246 9.77 11.23 3.87
N VAL A 247 9.49 11.72 2.67
CA VAL A 247 9.23 10.87 1.50
C VAL A 247 10.42 9.96 1.19
N ILE A 248 11.66 10.48 1.21
CA ILE A 248 12.86 9.68 0.93
C ILE A 248 13.04 8.59 1.98
N TRP A 249 12.95 8.91 3.27
CA TRP A 249 13.07 7.93 4.34
C TRP A 249 11.94 6.91 4.33
N ALA A 250 10.71 7.32 3.97
CA ALA A 250 9.60 6.39 3.80
C ALA A 250 9.89 5.36 2.70
N GLN A 251 10.53 5.78 1.58
CA GLN A 251 10.97 4.85 0.53
C GLN A 251 12.04 3.88 1.06
N VAL A 252 13.04 4.39 1.79
CA VAL A 252 14.11 3.54 2.35
C VAL A 252 13.52 2.49 3.30
N PHE A 253 12.67 2.91 4.25
CA PHE A 253 12.06 1.97 5.21
C PHE A 253 11.06 1.01 4.53
N GLY A 254 10.26 1.51 3.59
CA GLY A 254 9.32 0.68 2.83
C GLY A 254 10.02 -0.40 2.01
N LEU A 255 11.00 -0.03 1.19
CA LEU A 255 11.76 -0.97 0.38
C LEU A 255 12.56 -1.96 1.25
N SER A 256 13.19 -1.48 2.33
CA SER A 256 13.91 -2.35 3.26
C SER A 256 12.97 -3.38 3.90
N SER A 257 11.77 -2.96 4.36
CA SER A 257 10.81 -3.88 4.97
C SER A 257 10.27 -4.90 3.96
N THR A 258 10.05 -4.49 2.72
CA THR A 258 9.58 -5.39 1.65
C THR A 258 10.65 -6.40 1.25
N ILE A 259 11.89 -5.96 1.00
CA ILE A 259 12.98 -6.87 0.59
C ILE A 259 13.31 -7.86 1.71
N ILE A 260 13.50 -7.38 2.95
CA ILE A 260 13.80 -8.25 4.09
C ILE A 260 12.61 -9.17 4.39
N GLY A 261 11.38 -8.66 4.33
CA GLY A 261 10.17 -9.45 4.55
C GLY A 261 9.98 -10.57 3.53
N ILE A 262 10.21 -10.32 2.25
CA ILE A 262 10.17 -11.35 1.18
C ILE A 262 11.30 -12.36 1.40
N TYR A 263 12.51 -11.90 1.73
CA TYR A 263 13.64 -12.78 2.02
C TYR A 263 13.32 -13.75 3.17
N VAL A 264 12.88 -13.22 4.29
CA VAL A 264 12.52 -14.03 5.49
C VAL A 264 11.34 -14.96 5.18
N SER A 265 10.33 -14.47 4.46
CA SER A 265 9.19 -15.29 4.03
C SER A 265 9.60 -16.47 3.16
N ALA A 266 10.51 -16.25 2.21
CA ALA A 266 11.01 -17.27 1.31
C ALA A 266 11.79 -18.37 2.07
N GLU A 267 12.74 -17.96 2.91
CA GLU A 267 13.60 -18.91 3.63
C GLU A 267 12.85 -19.66 4.76
N MET A 268 11.92 -18.99 5.45
CA MET A 268 11.12 -19.59 6.53
C MET A 268 9.82 -20.24 6.04
N ARG A 269 9.49 -20.14 4.75
CA ARG A 269 8.24 -20.65 4.15
C ARG A 269 6.99 -20.16 4.86
N THR A 270 6.97 -18.86 5.19
CA THR A 270 5.87 -18.20 5.90
C THR A 270 5.07 -17.29 4.94
N GLY A 271 3.95 -16.74 5.40
CA GLY A 271 3.14 -15.82 4.59
C GLY A 271 3.89 -14.54 4.28
N THR A 272 3.94 -14.14 2.99
CA THR A 272 4.72 -12.99 2.51
C THR A 272 4.23 -11.68 3.13
N GLY A 273 2.91 -11.46 3.15
CA GLY A 273 2.32 -10.25 3.72
C GLY A 273 2.62 -10.08 5.21
N SER A 274 2.44 -11.16 5.99
CA SER A 274 2.67 -11.14 7.45
C SER A 274 4.12 -10.87 7.82
N THR A 275 5.08 -11.44 7.08
CA THR A 275 6.52 -11.19 7.32
C THR A 275 6.94 -9.78 6.95
N ILE A 276 6.40 -9.20 5.86
CA ILE A 276 6.64 -7.80 5.50
C ILE A 276 6.08 -6.87 6.58
N ALA A 277 4.85 -7.12 7.05
CA ALA A 277 4.24 -6.32 8.10
C ALA A 277 5.03 -6.40 9.41
N LEU A 278 5.45 -7.59 9.81
CA LEU A 278 6.27 -7.79 11.01
C LEU A 278 7.62 -7.08 10.88
N THR A 279 8.28 -7.19 9.73
CA THR A 279 9.55 -6.51 9.45
C THR A 279 9.39 -4.99 9.51
N SER A 280 8.31 -4.45 8.90
CA SER A 280 8.01 -3.02 8.93
C SER A 280 7.77 -2.51 10.35
N ALA A 281 6.99 -3.24 11.15
CA ALA A 281 6.75 -2.93 12.56
C ALA A 281 8.03 -3.02 13.40
N SER A 282 8.88 -4.01 13.15
CA SER A 282 10.17 -4.17 13.82
C SER A 282 11.11 -3.00 13.53
N ILE A 283 11.21 -2.57 12.27
CA ILE A 283 11.99 -1.39 11.87
C ILE A 283 11.46 -0.14 12.61
N PHE A 284 10.14 0.05 12.64
CA PHE A 284 9.53 1.15 13.37
C PHE A 284 9.91 1.14 14.85
N LEU A 285 9.79 0.00 15.52
CA LEU A 285 10.15 -0.13 16.94
C LEU A 285 11.62 0.18 17.19
N VAL A 286 12.52 -0.34 16.35
CA VAL A 286 13.97 -0.07 16.48
C VAL A 286 14.25 1.42 16.34
N VAL A 287 13.69 2.08 15.32
CA VAL A 287 13.88 3.52 15.08
C VAL A 287 13.27 4.37 16.20
N ALA A 288 12.07 4.01 16.67
CA ALA A 288 11.40 4.71 17.76
C ALA A 288 12.21 4.58 19.08
N LEU A 289 12.66 3.39 19.42
CA LEU A 289 13.51 3.14 20.61
C LEU A 289 14.85 3.86 20.50
N ALA A 290 15.48 3.83 19.33
CA ALA A 290 16.74 4.54 19.10
C ALA A 290 16.58 6.05 19.36
N LYS A 291 15.48 6.66 18.90
CA LYS A 291 15.24 8.09 19.10
C LYS A 291 14.85 8.44 20.54
N THR A 292 14.02 7.61 21.19
CA THR A 292 13.48 7.92 22.52
C THR A 292 14.42 7.57 23.65
N VAL A 293 15.22 6.51 23.51
CA VAL A 293 16.08 5.99 24.57
C VAL A 293 17.54 6.34 24.34
N ILE A 294 18.07 6.09 23.15
CA ILE A 294 19.50 6.20 22.85
C ILE A 294 19.94 7.66 22.69
N PHE A 295 19.20 8.46 21.91
CA PHE A 295 19.57 9.85 21.64
C PHE A 295 19.59 10.79 22.87
N PRO A 296 18.66 10.69 23.85
CA PRO A 296 18.74 11.46 25.09
C PRO A 296 19.92 11.09 25.98
N LEU A 297 20.30 9.80 26.05
CA LEU A 297 21.43 9.33 26.86
C LEU A 297 22.75 9.95 26.40
N PHE A 298 22.97 10.03 25.08
CA PHE A 298 24.18 10.69 24.52
C PHE A 298 24.17 12.22 24.62
N ARG A 299 23.00 12.85 24.80
CA ARG A 299 22.88 14.29 24.94
C ARG A 299 23.06 14.78 26.37
N SER A 300 22.81 13.94 27.38
CA SER A 300 23.03 14.28 28.78
C SER A 300 24.51 14.37 29.13
N ASP A 301 25.37 13.59 28.48
CA ASP A 301 26.82 13.58 28.73
C ASP A 301 27.55 14.80 28.14
N SER A 302 26.93 15.51 27.17
CA SER A 302 27.52 16.70 26.55
C SER A 302 27.19 18.03 27.27
N ILE A 303 26.33 18.01 28.29
CA ILE A 303 25.96 19.20 29.11
C ILE A 303 26.68 19.16 30.47
N ALA A 304 27.35 18.05 30.77
CA ALA A 304 28.11 17.86 32.04
C ALA A 304 29.61 18.13 31.89
N GLN A 305 30.07 18.65 30.78
CA GLN A 305 31.43 19.22 30.55
C GLN A 305 31.32 20.72 30.25
#